data_bba7f0bb4b172b76fbdd812a95d33f40
#
_entry.id   bba7f0bb4b172b76fbdd812a95d33f40
#
_cell.length_a   1.000
_cell.length_b   1.000
_cell.length_c   1.000
_cell.angle_alpha   90.00
_cell.angle_beta   90.00
_cell.angle_gamma   90.00
#
_symmetry.space_group_name_H-M   'P 1'
#
loop_
_entity.id
_entity.type
_entity.pdbx_description
1 polymer ?
#
loop_
_entity_poly.entity_id
_entity_poly.type
_entity_poly.pdbx_seq_one_letter_code
_entity_poly.pdbx_strand_id
1 'polypeptide(L)'
;MSLRERCARLLEALGRRFGIEGLAFDERGLCALAFDRRMTVYLAADTRLGGMVLFATLGEFEPAERPDLLLAMLRGNFMWRVTEGATLAVDPEKDVALLVQCLSPQGLEADQLEARLEGFVNAALSWAERLQRPPAGAPERAGLAGMMLRV
;
A
#
# COMPACT_ATOMS: atom_id res chain seq x y z
N MET A 1 -13.75 -25.71 -1.38
CA MET A 1 -12.43 -25.04 -1.53
C MET A 1 -12.29 -23.99 -0.43
N SER A 2 -11.21 -24.05 0.32
CA SER A 2 -10.94 -23.09 1.40
C SER A 2 -10.57 -21.71 0.84
N LEU A 3 -10.63 -20.70 1.69
CA LEU A 3 -10.20 -19.34 1.34
C LEU A 3 -8.74 -19.33 0.84
N ARG A 4 -7.87 -20.03 1.58
CA ARG A 4 -6.44 -20.11 1.23
C ARG A 4 -6.21 -20.75 -0.14
N GLU A 5 -6.91 -21.83 -0.42
CA GLU A 5 -6.82 -22.50 -1.73
C GLU A 5 -7.29 -21.59 -2.85
N ARG A 6 -8.37 -20.86 -2.61
CA ARG A 6 -8.91 -19.90 -3.57
C ARG A 6 -7.94 -18.75 -3.83
N CYS A 7 -7.36 -18.19 -2.78
CA CYS A 7 -6.33 -17.16 -2.88
C CYS A 7 -5.07 -17.68 -3.59
N ALA A 8 -4.66 -18.91 -3.27
CA ALA A 8 -3.50 -19.53 -3.90
C ALA A 8 -3.69 -19.71 -5.42
N ARG A 9 -4.88 -20.13 -5.84
CA ARG A 9 -5.21 -20.26 -7.27
C ARG A 9 -5.22 -18.92 -7.98
N LEU A 10 -5.77 -17.89 -7.35
CA LEU A 10 -5.74 -16.53 -7.89
C LEU A 10 -4.31 -16.05 -8.06
N LEU A 11 -3.47 -16.30 -7.06
CA LEU A 11 -2.07 -15.89 -7.10
C LEU A 11 -1.30 -16.61 -8.21
N GLU A 12 -1.52 -17.90 -8.36
CA GLU A 12 -0.94 -18.69 -9.45
C GLU A 12 -1.37 -18.16 -10.82
N ALA A 13 -2.65 -17.89 -11.00
CA ALA A 13 -3.19 -17.32 -12.23
C ALA A 13 -2.63 -15.93 -12.53
N LEU A 14 -2.45 -15.11 -11.50
CA LEU A 14 -1.81 -13.80 -11.60
C LEU A 14 -0.35 -13.96 -12.06
N GLY A 15 0.36 -14.93 -11.49
CA GLY A 15 1.74 -15.24 -11.87
C GLY A 15 1.86 -15.57 -13.36
N ARG A 16 0.93 -16.37 -13.88
CA ARG A 16 0.89 -16.68 -15.32
C ARG A 16 0.71 -15.43 -16.18
N ARG A 17 -0.13 -14.48 -15.73
CA ARG A 17 -0.33 -13.21 -16.44
C ARG A 17 0.93 -12.33 -16.44
N PHE A 18 1.69 -12.36 -15.36
CA PHE A 18 2.93 -11.58 -15.21
C PHE A 18 4.17 -12.29 -15.75
N GLY A 19 4.03 -13.54 -16.21
CA GLY A 19 5.17 -14.34 -16.64
C GLY A 19 6.06 -14.80 -15.49
N ILE A 20 5.52 -14.86 -14.27
CA ILE A 20 6.21 -15.31 -13.07
C ILE A 20 5.78 -16.75 -12.77
N GLU A 21 6.71 -17.69 -12.91
CA GLU A 21 6.43 -19.09 -12.56
C GLU A 21 6.52 -19.25 -11.03
N GLY A 22 5.63 -20.09 -10.49
CA GLY A 22 5.67 -20.46 -9.09
C GLY A 22 5.31 -19.35 -8.12
N LEU A 23 4.57 -18.35 -8.56
CA LEU A 23 4.09 -17.31 -7.64
C LEU A 23 3.15 -17.94 -6.62
N ALA A 24 3.54 -17.89 -5.34
CA ALA A 24 2.86 -18.57 -4.26
C ALA A 24 3.09 -17.85 -2.93
N PHE A 25 2.25 -18.16 -1.95
CA PHE A 25 2.47 -17.73 -0.58
C PHE A 25 3.65 -18.49 0.03
N ASP A 26 4.48 -17.78 0.79
CA ASP A 26 5.59 -18.38 1.53
C ASP A 26 5.10 -19.12 2.79
N GLU A 27 6.05 -19.63 3.60
CA GLU A 27 5.75 -20.35 4.84
C GLU A 27 4.96 -19.53 5.86
N ARG A 28 5.08 -18.20 5.79
CA ARG A 28 4.34 -17.29 6.66
C ARG A 28 2.99 -16.88 6.09
N GLY A 29 2.65 -17.38 4.90
CA GLY A 29 1.40 -17.05 4.21
C GLY A 29 1.45 -15.71 3.50
N LEU A 30 2.63 -15.22 3.16
CA LEU A 30 2.84 -13.95 2.47
C LEU A 30 3.40 -14.17 1.06
N CYS A 31 3.00 -13.31 0.15
CA CYS A 31 3.62 -13.19 -1.16
C CYS A 31 4.01 -11.72 -1.36
N ALA A 32 5.24 -11.47 -1.74
CA ALA A 32 5.74 -10.13 -2.00
C ALA A 32 5.90 -9.92 -3.50
N LEU A 33 5.33 -8.83 -4.02
CA LEU A 33 5.45 -8.41 -5.41
C LEU A 33 6.09 -7.03 -5.47
N ALA A 34 7.22 -6.92 -6.16
CA ALA A 34 7.89 -5.64 -6.38
C ALA A 34 7.43 -5.04 -7.71
N PHE A 35 7.06 -3.77 -7.68
CA PHE A 35 6.62 -3.00 -8.85
C PHE A 35 7.64 -1.92 -9.16
N ASP A 36 8.31 -2.05 -10.30
CA ASP A 36 9.30 -1.09 -10.82
C ASP A 36 10.40 -0.71 -9.81
N ARG A 37 10.73 -1.58 -8.86
CA ARG A 37 11.68 -1.34 -7.77
C ARG A 37 11.31 -0.14 -6.88
N ARG A 38 10.09 0.36 -7.01
CA ARG A 38 9.60 1.54 -6.28
C ARG A 38 8.67 1.18 -5.14
N MET A 39 7.94 0.08 -5.28
CA MET A 39 6.93 -0.32 -4.31
C MET A 39 6.85 -1.83 -4.21
N THR A 40 6.84 -2.35 -2.99
CA THR A 40 6.57 -3.75 -2.72
C THR A 40 5.17 -3.87 -2.13
N VAL A 41 4.35 -4.69 -2.74
CA VAL A 41 3.01 -5.03 -2.24
C VAL A 41 3.07 -6.45 -1.69
N TYR A 42 2.56 -6.62 -0.49
CA TYR A 42 2.40 -7.93 0.14
C TYR A 42 0.96 -8.38 0.00
N LEU A 43 0.80 -9.67 -0.31
CA LEU A 43 -0.50 -10.33 -0.39
C LEU A 43 -0.56 -11.43 0.66
N ALA A 44 -1.68 -11.54 1.34
CA ALA A 44 -1.89 -12.59 2.34
C ALA A 44 -3.34 -13.07 2.27
N ALA A 45 -3.57 -14.37 2.47
CA ALA A 45 -4.91 -14.90 2.68
C ALA A 45 -5.24 -14.81 4.16
N ASP A 46 -6.15 -13.92 4.53
CA ASP A 46 -6.55 -13.71 5.93
C ASP A 46 -7.92 -14.34 6.17
N THR A 47 -7.95 -15.46 6.89
CA THR A 47 -9.18 -16.19 7.18
C THR A 47 -10.08 -15.44 8.16
N ARG A 48 -9.51 -14.61 9.03
CA ARG A 48 -10.28 -13.81 9.98
C ARG A 48 -11.05 -12.70 9.27
N LEU A 49 -10.40 -12.03 8.32
CA LEU A 49 -11.02 -10.99 7.50
C LEU A 49 -11.81 -11.57 6.32
N GLY A 50 -11.62 -12.84 6.03
CA GLY A 50 -12.36 -13.51 4.96
C GLY A 50 -11.92 -13.13 3.56
N GLY A 51 -10.68 -12.68 3.38
CA GLY A 51 -10.23 -12.18 2.09
C GLY A 51 -8.74 -12.26 1.83
N MET A 52 -8.36 -11.81 0.65
CA MET A 52 -6.97 -11.57 0.30
C MET A 52 -6.63 -10.15 0.68
N VAL A 53 -5.68 -10.00 1.60
CA VAL A 53 -5.23 -8.68 2.05
C VAL A 53 -4.04 -8.25 1.21
N LEU A 54 -4.13 -7.05 0.67
CA LEU A 54 -3.01 -6.34 0.04
C LEU A 54 -2.53 -5.28 1.02
N PHE A 55 -1.22 -5.19 1.23
CA PHE A 55 -0.69 -4.10 2.03
C PHE A 55 0.69 -3.65 1.54
N ALA A 56 0.98 -2.39 1.74
CA ALA A 56 2.24 -1.78 1.37
C ALA A 56 2.64 -0.74 2.40
N THR A 57 3.93 -0.71 2.73
CA THR A 57 4.51 0.33 3.55
C THR A 57 4.75 1.57 2.69
N LEU A 58 4.20 2.69 3.10
CA LEU A 58 4.36 3.96 2.39
C LEU A 58 5.60 4.72 2.81
N GLY A 59 6.02 4.55 4.06
CA GLY A 59 7.20 5.16 4.61
C GLY A 59 7.10 5.40 6.11
N GLU A 60 8.24 5.76 6.70
CA GLU A 60 8.32 6.14 8.10
C GLU A 60 8.04 7.63 8.25
N PHE A 61 7.44 8.03 9.34
CA PHE A 61 7.21 9.42 9.68
C PHE A 61 6.97 9.55 11.17
N GLU A 62 7.12 10.75 11.70
CA GLU A 62 6.85 11.04 13.11
C GLU A 62 5.42 11.58 13.22
N PRO A 63 4.43 10.77 13.67
CA PRO A 63 3.03 11.21 13.68
C PRO A 63 2.79 12.48 14.49
N ALA A 64 3.49 12.65 15.62
CA ALA A 64 3.36 13.82 16.47
C ALA A 64 3.81 15.11 15.77
N GLU A 65 4.74 15.02 14.84
CA GLU A 65 5.26 16.14 14.07
C GLU A 65 4.51 16.40 12.76
N ARG A 66 3.62 15.48 12.39
CA ARG A 66 2.92 15.54 11.11
C ARG A 66 1.38 15.40 11.27
N PRO A 67 0.76 16.27 12.10
CA PRO A 67 -0.71 16.26 12.19
C PRO A 67 -1.39 16.59 10.85
N ASP A 68 -0.74 17.36 9.99
CA ASP A 68 -1.18 17.65 8.63
C ASP A 68 -1.34 16.37 7.80
N LEU A 69 -0.37 15.46 7.90
CA LEU A 69 -0.37 14.20 7.16
C LEU A 69 -1.45 13.26 7.69
N LEU A 70 -1.59 13.15 9.01
CA LEU A 70 -2.64 12.34 9.63
C LEU A 70 -4.03 12.80 9.19
N LEU A 71 -4.26 14.11 9.17
CA LEU A 71 -5.51 14.67 8.70
C LEU A 71 -5.73 14.38 7.20
N ALA A 72 -4.68 14.51 6.40
CA ALA A 72 -4.74 14.19 4.97
C ALA A 72 -5.08 12.71 4.73
N MET A 73 -4.50 11.80 5.52
CA MET A 73 -4.77 10.37 5.44
C MET A 73 -6.22 10.07 5.78
N LEU A 74 -6.75 10.65 6.87
CA LEU A 74 -8.15 10.47 7.26
C LEU A 74 -9.11 11.00 6.19
N ARG A 75 -8.80 12.16 5.62
CA ARG A 75 -9.59 12.72 4.50
C ARG A 75 -9.47 11.86 3.24
N GLY A 76 -8.29 11.30 3.00
CA GLY A 76 -8.05 10.41 1.86
C GLY A 76 -8.87 9.13 1.94
N ASN A 77 -9.18 8.65 3.15
CA ASN A 77 -10.01 7.48 3.36
C ASN A 77 -11.50 7.74 3.07
N PHE A 78 -11.91 9.00 2.96
CA PHE A 78 -13.32 9.33 2.76
C PHE A 78 -13.84 8.73 1.48
N MET A 79 -14.76 7.79 1.59
CA MET A 79 -15.38 7.05 0.49
C MET A 79 -14.40 6.29 -0.42
N TRP A 80 -13.14 6.17 0.02
CA TRP A 80 -12.08 5.38 -0.66
C TRP A 80 -11.88 5.71 -2.15
N ARG A 81 -12.20 6.92 -2.57
CA ARG A 81 -12.09 7.33 -3.98
C ARG A 81 -10.66 7.57 -4.40
N VAL A 82 -9.90 8.31 -3.59
CA VAL A 82 -8.50 8.65 -3.91
C VAL A 82 -7.51 7.56 -3.50
N THR A 83 -7.98 6.53 -2.82
CA THR A 83 -7.18 5.37 -2.40
C THR A 83 -7.46 4.13 -3.25
N GLU A 84 -8.27 4.25 -4.28
CA GLU A 84 -8.67 3.12 -5.14
C GLU A 84 -9.29 1.95 -4.35
N GLY A 85 -10.07 2.28 -3.33
CA GLY A 85 -10.72 1.29 -2.47
C GLY A 85 -9.90 0.81 -1.28
N ALA A 86 -8.67 1.29 -1.12
CA ALA A 86 -7.80 0.93 -0.01
C ALA A 86 -7.94 1.90 1.17
N THR A 87 -7.40 1.51 2.31
CA THR A 87 -7.43 2.31 3.54
C THR A 87 -6.03 2.69 3.96
N LEU A 88 -5.84 3.97 4.25
CA LEU A 88 -4.60 4.50 4.82
C LEU A 88 -4.60 4.26 6.33
N ALA A 89 -3.49 3.78 6.85
CA ALA A 89 -3.35 3.46 8.27
C ALA A 89 -1.93 3.74 8.75
N VAL A 90 -1.80 3.82 10.07
CA VAL A 90 -0.49 3.89 10.74
C VAL A 90 -0.34 2.60 11.53
N ASP A 91 0.83 1.97 11.42
CA ASP A 91 1.14 0.78 12.19
C ASP A 91 1.09 1.14 13.68
N PRO A 92 0.32 0.38 14.51
CA PRO A 92 0.17 0.74 15.92
C PRO A 92 1.44 0.57 16.76
N GLU A 93 2.43 -0.19 16.27
CA GLU A 93 3.69 -0.46 16.98
C GLU A 93 4.88 0.30 16.40
N LYS A 94 4.75 0.77 15.17
CA LYS A 94 5.82 1.45 14.44
C LYS A 94 5.26 2.72 13.82
N ASP A 95 6.07 3.75 13.75
CA ASP A 95 5.66 4.99 13.10
C ASP A 95 5.81 4.89 11.58
N VAL A 96 5.02 4.00 11.00
CA VAL A 96 5.02 3.68 9.57
C VAL A 96 3.60 3.85 9.02
N ALA A 97 3.49 4.58 7.92
CA ALA A 97 2.23 4.67 7.19
C ALA A 97 2.07 3.49 6.24
N LEU A 98 0.86 2.97 6.18
CA LEU A 98 0.50 1.80 5.38
C LEU A 98 -0.70 2.11 4.50
N LEU A 99 -0.77 1.42 3.38
CA LEU A 99 -2.00 1.29 2.58
C LEU A 99 -2.43 -0.17 2.65
N VAL A 100 -3.70 -0.42 2.92
CA VAL A 100 -4.23 -1.76 3.14
C VAL A 100 -5.55 -1.92 2.40
N GLN A 101 -5.76 -3.06 1.79
CA GLN A 101 -7.03 -3.40 1.13
C GLN A 101 -7.32 -4.88 1.32
N CYS A 102 -8.57 -5.21 1.63
CA CYS A 102 -9.03 -6.59 1.67
C CYS A 102 -9.96 -6.85 0.50
N LEU A 103 -9.63 -7.85 -0.30
CA LEU A 103 -10.41 -8.25 -1.46
C LEU A 103 -11.10 -9.59 -1.19
N SER A 104 -12.38 -9.68 -1.53
CA SER A 104 -13.05 -10.97 -1.54
C SER A 104 -12.56 -11.76 -2.76
N PRO A 105 -12.01 -12.97 -2.57
CA PRO A 105 -11.58 -13.78 -3.72
C PRO A 105 -12.74 -14.46 -4.42
N GLN A 106 -13.94 -14.37 -3.85
CA GLN A 106 -15.12 -15.02 -4.43
C GLN A 106 -15.58 -14.25 -5.66
N GLY A 107 -15.59 -14.92 -6.82
CA GLY A 107 -15.94 -14.29 -8.08
C GLY A 107 -14.86 -13.39 -8.67
N LEU A 108 -13.69 -13.31 -8.04
CA LEU A 108 -12.58 -12.51 -8.53
C LEU A 108 -11.73 -13.35 -9.49
N GLU A 109 -11.52 -12.81 -10.70
CA GLU A 109 -10.66 -13.41 -11.69
C GLU A 109 -9.28 -12.74 -11.71
N ALA A 110 -8.29 -13.39 -12.34
CA ALA A 110 -6.91 -12.91 -12.34
C ALA A 110 -6.74 -11.53 -13.01
N ASP A 111 -7.49 -11.24 -14.05
CA ASP A 111 -7.47 -9.93 -14.71
C ASP A 111 -8.02 -8.82 -13.83
N GLN A 112 -9.05 -9.15 -13.04
CA GLN A 112 -9.62 -8.22 -12.06
C GLN A 112 -8.65 -7.98 -10.90
N LEU A 113 -7.96 -9.02 -10.44
CA LEU A 113 -6.93 -8.89 -9.41
C LEU A 113 -5.78 -8.02 -9.90
N GLU A 114 -5.35 -8.22 -11.15
CA GLU A 114 -4.33 -7.39 -11.79
C GLU A 114 -4.74 -5.92 -11.80
N ALA A 115 -5.98 -5.61 -12.20
CA ALA A 115 -6.50 -4.25 -12.21
C ALA A 115 -6.56 -3.63 -10.80
N ARG A 116 -6.96 -4.43 -9.81
CA ARG A 116 -6.96 -3.98 -8.40
C ARG A 116 -5.57 -3.69 -7.89
N LEU A 117 -4.60 -4.54 -8.23
CA LEU A 117 -3.19 -4.33 -7.88
C LEU A 117 -2.64 -3.06 -8.52
N GLU A 118 -2.95 -2.81 -9.78
CA GLU A 118 -2.52 -1.60 -10.48
C GLU A 118 -3.04 -0.34 -9.77
N GLY A 119 -4.32 -0.29 -9.46
CA GLY A 119 -4.92 0.81 -8.70
C GLY A 119 -4.30 0.96 -7.32
N PHE A 120 -4.07 -0.14 -6.63
CA PHE A 120 -3.42 -0.16 -5.32
C PHE A 120 -1.99 0.41 -5.38
N VAL A 121 -1.19 -0.03 -6.33
CA VAL A 121 0.20 0.45 -6.52
C VAL A 121 0.21 1.94 -6.84
N ASN A 122 -0.66 2.40 -7.73
CA ASN A 122 -0.75 3.81 -8.08
C ASN A 122 -1.10 4.67 -6.86
N ALA A 123 -2.06 4.24 -6.06
CA ALA A 123 -2.42 4.92 -4.82
C ALA A 123 -1.26 4.90 -3.81
N ALA A 124 -0.61 3.75 -3.65
CA ALA A 124 0.53 3.61 -2.74
C ALA A 124 1.69 4.54 -3.12
N LEU A 125 2.04 4.60 -4.40
CA LEU A 125 3.11 5.48 -4.89
C LEU A 125 2.77 6.96 -4.66
N SER A 126 1.53 7.35 -4.95
CA SER A 126 1.06 8.73 -4.76
C SER A 126 1.14 9.14 -3.29
N TRP A 127 0.70 8.29 -2.38
CA TRP A 127 0.75 8.59 -0.94
C TRP A 127 2.16 8.50 -0.37
N ALA A 128 3.00 7.59 -0.83
CA ALA A 128 4.41 7.52 -0.45
C ALA A 128 5.15 8.81 -0.84
N GLU A 129 4.90 9.33 -2.02
CA GLU A 129 5.44 10.60 -2.47
C GLU A 129 4.96 11.76 -1.59
N ARG A 130 3.67 11.79 -1.29
CA ARG A 130 3.08 12.82 -0.42
C ARG A 130 3.67 12.79 0.98
N LEU A 131 3.98 11.62 1.50
CA LEU A 131 4.59 11.41 2.80
C LEU A 131 5.96 12.11 2.90
N GLN A 132 6.71 12.12 1.81
CA GLN A 132 8.05 12.71 1.76
C GLN A 132 8.04 14.23 1.61
N ARG A 133 6.91 14.81 1.27
CA ARG A 133 6.78 16.27 1.14
C ARG A 133 6.74 16.92 2.53
N PRO A 134 7.40 18.10 2.69
CA PRO A 134 7.28 18.84 3.94
C PRO A 134 5.84 19.33 4.15
N PRO A 135 5.42 19.58 5.41
CA PRO A 135 4.11 20.16 5.70
C PRO A 135 3.88 21.45 4.92
N ALA A 136 2.63 21.69 4.51
CA ALA A 136 2.24 22.95 3.87
C ALA A 136 2.53 24.14 4.80
N GLY A 137 3.22 25.14 4.29
CA GLY A 137 3.63 26.31 5.08
C GLY A 137 4.91 26.15 5.88
N ALA A 138 5.51 24.93 5.93
CA ALA A 138 6.82 24.73 6.51
C ALA A 138 7.89 25.21 5.53
N PRO A 139 8.95 25.90 6.01
CA PRO A 139 10.06 26.26 5.13
C PRO A 139 10.78 25.00 4.68
N GLU A 140 11.04 24.90 3.39
CA GLU A 140 11.84 23.78 2.84
C GLU A 140 13.23 23.81 3.46
N ARG A 141 13.80 22.65 3.77
CA ARG A 141 15.17 22.55 4.28
C ARG A 141 16.18 23.25 3.40
N ALA A 142 16.00 23.13 2.09
CA ALA A 142 16.85 23.83 1.12
C ALA A 142 16.69 25.36 1.20
N GLY A 143 15.46 25.84 1.44
CA GLY A 143 15.17 27.25 1.65
C GLY A 143 15.76 27.77 2.94
N LEU A 144 15.68 27.00 4.02
CA LEU A 144 16.31 27.33 5.29
C LEU A 144 17.84 27.39 5.16
N ALA A 145 18.42 26.40 4.53
CA ALA A 145 19.86 26.39 4.26
C ALA A 145 20.26 27.60 3.41
N GLY A 146 19.49 27.92 2.38
CA GLY A 146 19.70 29.09 1.55
C GLY A 146 19.57 30.41 2.32
N MET A 147 18.60 30.51 3.22
CA MET A 147 18.44 31.66 4.09
C MET A 147 19.60 31.82 5.08
N MET A 148 20.05 30.73 5.67
CA MET A 148 21.21 30.74 6.57
C MET A 148 22.50 31.15 5.87
N LEU A 149 22.67 30.75 4.60
CA LEU A 149 23.83 31.11 3.80
C LEU A 149 23.82 32.58 3.34
N ARG A 150 22.67 33.25 3.34
CA ARG A 150 22.50 34.64 2.97
C ARG A 150 22.70 35.61 4.12
N VAL A 151 22.68 35.07 5.33
CA VAL A 151 22.92 35.86 6.54
C VAL A 151 24.41 35.94 6.84
#